data_992350e227da4cda570ec0db242b0232
#
_entry.id   992350e227da4cda570ec0db242b0232
#
_cell.length_a   1.000
_cell.length_b   1.000
_cell.length_c   1.000
_cell.angle_alpha   90.00
_cell.angle_beta   90.00
_cell.angle_gamma   90.00
#
_symmetry.space_group_name_H-M   'P 1'
#
loop_
_entity.id
_entity.type
_entity.pdbx_description
1 polymer ?
#
loop_
_entity_poly.entity_id
_entity_poly.type
_entity_poly.pdbx_seq_one_letter_code
_entity_poly.pdbx_strand_id
1 'polypeptide(L)'
;MSLLLIAVRYILPVGLVSALSAFIFTSSPAVASSYVEGFGLEMSALPALTLENVEPLLDQVEAAGVKYIRQEVNWSLIEASPDSYDWASVGQLDLLFASAKSRGIRVVATLTGGPVYLAEGGSVDRTAFGDRWGKFVQAAVNHYGEYVDIWEIGSAVNSAHGMSVFLSPLSPQEAVEPDPVFYTDVLRAAAKIINDADPNDQVWLGSLVSVYAGECAMNPLTFLLEVNAARGWKSIDVVTYQPAQGAAAPEFSASGEINAACGSNLMTIPVSISEEVQAVQELARQLGGKQVLISGLEWSGGNLEYLAQDRDISIQQVEADMLGRASVILMSRNSVPLVFWHTDITTNPSSYNALRNLQNTLEKARPLGQAQGQDGTIYEFRFGHGGQTIIIAWNTVDGDTAVPAALTVENFRRLEAWAIDTPEVSSDYAMEIKIDDSGQGVVLLNERPVLFTGRTTDIAENLRASIHDQVELGGEEIEDSLAHVANDLKSEMMQLLEKWFDQAREEAVNWGEEKLDELLP
;
A
#
# COMPACT_ATOMS: atom_id res chain seq x y z
N MET A 1 18.34 -53.67 14.31
CA MET A 1 19.15 -52.49 13.98
C MET A 1 19.34 -52.27 12.47
N SER A 2 19.67 -53.28 11.67
CA SER A 2 19.89 -53.10 10.21
C SER A 2 18.64 -52.74 9.40
N LEU A 3 17.45 -53.19 9.76
CA LEU A 3 16.19 -52.88 9.07
C LEU A 3 15.69 -51.44 9.36
N LEU A 4 16.02 -50.90 10.53
CA LEU A 4 15.67 -49.51 10.90
C LEU A 4 16.53 -48.51 10.13
N LEU A 5 17.80 -48.83 9.87
CA LEU A 5 18.71 -47.99 9.08
C LEU A 5 18.35 -47.93 7.59
N ILE A 6 17.77 -49.01 7.04
CA ILE A 6 17.30 -49.02 5.64
C ILE A 6 16.02 -48.22 5.50
N ALA A 7 15.10 -48.28 6.45
CA ALA A 7 13.88 -47.47 6.45
C ALA A 7 14.16 -45.96 6.55
N VAL A 8 15.13 -45.56 7.40
CA VAL A 8 15.54 -44.18 7.53
C VAL A 8 16.25 -43.66 6.26
N ARG A 9 16.98 -44.52 5.55
CA ARG A 9 17.76 -44.10 4.36
C ARG A 9 16.94 -43.95 3.08
N TYR A 10 15.79 -44.62 2.97
CA TYR A 10 14.96 -44.62 1.75
C TYR A 10 13.54 -44.03 1.92
N ILE A 11 13.00 -44.05 3.12
CA ILE A 11 11.62 -43.56 3.37
C ILE A 11 11.59 -42.08 3.73
N LEU A 12 12.58 -41.59 4.52
CA LEU A 12 12.63 -40.16 4.87
C LEU A 12 12.84 -39.21 3.67
N PRO A 13 13.78 -39.51 2.69
CA PRO A 13 13.91 -38.62 1.53
C PRO A 13 12.66 -38.57 0.68
N VAL A 14 11.94 -39.67 0.51
CA VAL A 14 10.71 -39.75 -0.27
C VAL A 14 9.55 -39.06 0.48
N GLY A 15 9.47 -39.23 1.79
CA GLY A 15 8.49 -38.56 2.63
C GLY A 15 8.69 -37.05 2.70
N LEU A 16 9.95 -36.59 2.77
CA LEU A 16 10.27 -35.15 2.79
C LEU A 16 10.02 -34.49 1.42
N VAL A 17 10.38 -35.15 0.33
CA VAL A 17 10.09 -34.67 -1.03
C VAL A 17 8.59 -34.65 -1.30
N SER A 18 7.84 -35.66 -0.84
CA SER A 18 6.39 -35.68 -0.95
C SER A 18 5.72 -34.64 -0.04
N ALA A 19 6.25 -34.37 1.15
CA ALA A 19 5.76 -33.33 2.04
C ALA A 19 6.09 -31.93 1.49
N LEU A 20 7.30 -31.73 0.92
CA LEU A 20 7.64 -30.48 0.24
C LEU A 20 6.80 -30.29 -1.04
N SER A 21 6.59 -31.35 -1.82
CA SER A 21 5.70 -31.29 -3.00
C SER A 21 4.25 -31.03 -2.59
N ALA A 22 3.75 -31.61 -1.50
CA ALA A 22 2.42 -31.33 -0.97
C ALA A 22 2.31 -29.90 -0.41
N PHE A 23 3.39 -29.34 0.15
CA PHE A 23 3.42 -27.95 0.61
C PHE A 23 3.47 -26.94 -0.57
N ILE A 24 4.06 -27.34 -1.70
CA ILE A 24 4.11 -26.53 -2.93
C ILE A 24 2.81 -26.64 -3.72
N PHE A 25 2.06 -27.77 -3.60
CA PHE A 25 0.87 -28.05 -4.39
C PHE A 25 -0.45 -28.10 -3.61
N THR A 26 -0.46 -27.92 -2.29
CA THR A 26 -1.72 -27.54 -1.65
C THR A 26 -1.99 -26.10 -2.04
N SER A 27 -2.71 -25.94 -3.14
CA SER A 27 -3.33 -24.69 -3.50
C SER A 27 -4.27 -24.28 -2.35
N SER A 28 -3.76 -23.54 -1.39
CA SER A 28 -4.54 -22.46 -0.79
C SER A 28 -5.05 -21.65 -1.98
N PRO A 29 -6.31 -21.19 -2.01
CA PRO A 29 -6.74 -20.26 -3.04
C PRO A 29 -5.65 -19.19 -3.11
N ALA A 30 -5.10 -18.99 -4.28
CA ALA A 30 -3.98 -18.13 -4.51
C ALA A 30 -4.28 -16.78 -3.83
N VAL A 31 -3.69 -16.56 -2.68
CA VAL A 31 -3.34 -15.21 -2.28
C VAL A 31 -2.32 -14.85 -3.33
N ALA A 32 -2.75 -14.08 -4.34
CA ALA A 32 -1.84 -13.51 -5.31
C ALA A 32 -0.66 -12.98 -4.51
N SER A 33 0.55 -13.36 -4.88
CA SER A 33 1.75 -12.87 -4.20
C SER A 33 1.73 -11.36 -4.42
N SER A 34 1.24 -10.62 -3.42
CA SER A 34 1.16 -9.17 -3.52
C SER A 34 2.57 -8.64 -3.49
N TYR A 35 3.04 -8.23 -4.64
CA TYR A 35 4.22 -7.38 -4.75
C TYR A 35 3.77 -5.92 -4.60
N VAL A 36 4.68 -5.06 -4.23
CA VAL A 36 4.46 -3.62 -4.19
C VAL A 36 4.42 -3.09 -5.61
N GLU A 37 3.27 -2.58 -6.05
CA GLU A 37 3.14 -1.88 -7.34
C GLU A 37 3.81 -0.52 -7.28
N GLY A 38 3.86 0.09 -6.09
CA GLY A 38 4.53 1.33 -5.82
C GLY A 38 3.65 2.41 -5.22
N PHE A 39 3.93 3.64 -5.61
CA PHE A 39 3.27 4.83 -5.08
C PHE A 39 2.56 5.59 -6.19
N GLY A 40 1.47 6.25 -5.79
CA GLY A 40 0.77 7.24 -6.58
C GLY A 40 0.79 8.62 -5.92
N LEU A 41 0.40 9.64 -6.66
CA LEU A 41 0.20 10.99 -6.15
C LEU A 41 -1.24 11.45 -6.38
N GLU A 42 -1.81 12.05 -5.36
CA GLU A 42 -3.07 12.79 -5.41
C GLU A 42 -2.78 14.19 -5.96
N MET A 43 -3.29 14.49 -7.16
CA MET A 43 -2.97 15.74 -7.83
C MET A 43 -3.58 16.97 -7.14
N SER A 44 -4.63 16.79 -6.35
CA SER A 44 -5.26 17.89 -5.57
C SER A 44 -4.35 18.44 -4.47
N ALA A 45 -3.34 17.69 -4.04
CA ALA A 45 -2.33 18.14 -3.07
C ALA A 45 -1.29 19.07 -3.69
N LEU A 46 -1.14 19.03 -5.01
CA LEU A 46 -0.18 19.84 -5.76
C LEU A 46 -0.75 21.24 -6.07
N PRO A 47 0.07 22.21 -6.50
CA PRO A 47 -0.43 23.49 -6.98
C PRO A 47 -1.50 23.32 -8.05
N ALA A 48 -2.51 24.19 -8.03
CA ALA A 48 -3.62 24.14 -8.98
C ALA A 48 -3.12 23.99 -10.42
N LEU A 49 -3.67 23.02 -11.13
CA LEU A 49 -3.26 22.71 -12.50
C LEU A 49 -3.60 23.87 -13.45
N THR A 50 -2.61 24.23 -14.25
CA THR A 50 -2.72 25.19 -15.34
C THR A 50 -2.02 24.62 -16.57
N LEU A 51 -2.33 25.14 -17.76
CA LEU A 51 -1.64 24.73 -18.98
C LEU A 51 -0.11 24.95 -18.92
N GLU A 52 0.35 25.88 -18.09
CA GLU A 52 1.78 26.24 -17.97
C GLU A 52 2.53 25.31 -17.01
N ASN A 53 1.86 24.74 -15.98
CA ASN A 53 2.54 23.96 -14.96
C ASN A 53 2.35 22.44 -15.08
N VAL A 54 1.48 21.94 -15.94
CA VAL A 54 1.24 20.48 -16.11
C VAL A 54 2.54 19.74 -16.45
N GLU A 55 3.28 20.21 -17.46
CA GLU A 55 4.52 19.55 -17.88
C GLU A 55 5.59 19.58 -16.77
N PRO A 56 5.92 20.73 -16.12
CA PRO A 56 6.84 20.76 -15.00
C PRO A 56 6.43 19.87 -13.81
N LEU A 57 5.13 19.76 -13.51
CA LEU A 57 4.64 18.86 -12.46
C LEU A 57 4.85 17.40 -12.84
N LEU A 58 4.52 17.02 -14.07
CA LEU A 58 4.73 15.65 -14.55
C LEU A 58 6.22 15.30 -14.65
N ASP A 59 7.11 16.25 -14.96
CA ASP A 59 8.56 16.04 -14.92
C ASP A 59 9.02 15.66 -13.50
N GLN A 60 8.47 16.28 -12.45
CA GLN A 60 8.78 15.94 -11.07
C GLN A 60 8.21 14.57 -10.67
N VAL A 61 6.97 14.27 -11.09
CA VAL A 61 6.31 12.98 -10.85
C VAL A 61 7.12 11.84 -11.49
N GLU A 62 7.52 12.02 -12.74
CA GLU A 62 8.34 11.06 -13.49
C GLU A 62 9.73 10.89 -12.85
N ALA A 63 10.39 11.99 -12.47
CA ALA A 63 11.68 11.96 -11.79
C ALA A 63 11.63 11.29 -10.41
N ALA A 64 10.48 11.33 -9.74
CA ALA A 64 10.23 10.55 -8.53
C ALA A 64 9.98 9.05 -8.81
N GLY A 65 9.87 8.63 -10.06
CA GLY A 65 9.57 7.26 -10.47
C GLY A 65 8.10 6.85 -10.30
N VAL A 66 7.23 7.78 -9.90
CA VAL A 66 5.81 7.52 -9.65
C VAL A 66 5.11 7.10 -10.94
N LYS A 67 4.29 6.05 -10.85
CA LYS A 67 3.59 5.44 -12.00
C LYS A 67 2.09 5.72 -12.03
N TYR A 68 1.54 6.30 -10.98
CA TYR A 68 0.12 6.57 -10.86
C TYR A 68 -0.12 7.99 -10.38
N ILE A 69 -1.08 8.68 -11.02
CA ILE A 69 -1.64 9.93 -10.52
C ILE A 69 -3.16 9.78 -10.38
N ARG A 70 -3.72 10.38 -9.35
CA ARG A 70 -5.16 10.44 -9.13
C ARG A 70 -5.63 11.87 -9.32
N GLN A 71 -6.60 12.07 -10.22
CA GLN A 71 -7.08 13.38 -10.61
C GLN A 71 -8.60 13.41 -10.72
N GLU A 72 -9.24 14.40 -10.10
CA GLU A 72 -10.66 14.62 -10.24
C GLU A 72 -11.04 15.17 -11.62
N VAL A 73 -12.12 14.62 -12.17
CA VAL A 73 -12.87 15.13 -13.32
C VAL A 73 -14.23 15.61 -12.80
N ASN A 74 -14.29 16.88 -12.46
CA ASN A 74 -15.45 17.44 -11.80
C ASN A 74 -16.53 17.86 -12.81
N TRP A 75 -17.65 17.18 -12.79
CA TRP A 75 -18.79 17.41 -13.67
C TRP A 75 -19.32 18.86 -13.62
N SER A 76 -19.34 19.48 -12.43
CA SER A 76 -19.85 20.84 -12.26
C SER A 76 -19.07 21.91 -13.05
N LEU A 77 -17.80 21.63 -13.37
CA LEU A 77 -16.94 22.52 -14.14
C LEU A 77 -17.09 22.33 -15.65
N ILE A 78 -17.69 21.22 -16.09
CA ILE A 78 -17.73 20.80 -17.49
C ILE A 78 -19.12 21.05 -18.11
N GLU A 79 -20.19 20.85 -17.37
CA GLU A 79 -21.57 20.97 -17.89
C GLU A 79 -22.35 22.08 -17.18
N ALA A 80 -22.27 23.30 -17.70
CA ALA A 80 -23.01 24.44 -17.17
C ALA A 80 -24.49 24.43 -17.54
N SER A 81 -24.86 23.75 -18.63
CA SER A 81 -26.25 23.60 -19.09
C SER A 81 -26.45 22.22 -19.73
N PRO A 82 -27.66 21.64 -19.67
CA PRO A 82 -27.93 20.29 -20.14
C PRO A 82 -27.38 19.98 -21.53
N ASP A 83 -26.66 18.85 -21.64
CA ASP A 83 -26.04 18.34 -22.86
C ASP A 83 -25.00 19.28 -23.54
N SER A 84 -24.48 20.25 -22.78
CA SER A 84 -23.45 21.20 -23.26
C SER A 84 -22.15 21.00 -22.44
N TYR A 85 -21.24 20.18 -22.93
CA TYR A 85 -19.96 19.88 -22.29
C TYR A 85 -18.88 20.83 -22.79
N ASP A 86 -18.38 21.68 -21.90
CA ASP A 86 -17.25 22.61 -22.17
C ASP A 86 -15.93 22.01 -21.66
N TRP A 87 -15.34 21.16 -22.44
CA TRP A 87 -14.04 20.56 -22.15
C TRP A 87 -12.91 21.60 -22.14
N ALA A 88 -13.06 22.71 -22.85
CA ALA A 88 -12.07 23.77 -22.86
C ALA A 88 -11.91 24.46 -21.50
N SER A 89 -12.97 24.46 -20.66
CA SER A 89 -12.90 24.98 -19.29
C SER A 89 -11.95 24.18 -18.38
N VAL A 90 -11.66 22.95 -18.75
CA VAL A 90 -10.76 22.01 -18.04
C VAL A 90 -9.62 21.50 -18.95
N GLY A 91 -9.22 22.27 -19.96
CA GLY A 91 -8.22 21.89 -20.98
C GLY A 91 -6.86 21.51 -20.40
N GLN A 92 -6.53 21.93 -19.16
CA GLN A 92 -5.35 21.45 -18.43
C GLN A 92 -5.44 19.94 -18.11
N LEU A 93 -6.63 19.34 -18.00
CA LEU A 93 -6.81 17.90 -17.81
C LEU A 93 -6.50 17.15 -19.12
N ASP A 94 -6.88 17.69 -20.27
CA ASP A 94 -6.54 17.10 -21.58
C ASP A 94 -5.03 16.98 -21.72
N LEU A 95 -4.30 18.05 -21.39
CA LEU A 95 -2.84 18.06 -21.41
C LEU A 95 -2.27 17.09 -20.37
N LEU A 96 -2.80 17.09 -19.13
CA LEU A 96 -2.33 16.22 -18.07
C LEU A 96 -2.45 14.73 -18.46
N PHE A 97 -3.61 14.31 -18.96
CA PHE A 97 -3.85 12.89 -19.24
C PHE A 97 -3.07 12.40 -20.46
N ALA A 98 -3.01 13.22 -21.52
CA ALA A 98 -2.19 12.89 -22.70
C ALA A 98 -0.70 12.81 -22.35
N SER A 99 -0.18 13.79 -21.59
CA SER A 99 1.22 13.83 -21.19
C SER A 99 1.58 12.73 -20.18
N ALA A 100 0.71 12.42 -19.22
CA ALA A 100 0.89 11.31 -18.30
C ALA A 100 1.01 9.97 -19.06
N LYS A 101 0.07 9.69 -19.98
CA LYS A 101 0.13 8.50 -20.82
C LYS A 101 1.41 8.40 -21.64
N SER A 102 1.88 9.51 -22.22
CA SER A 102 3.11 9.52 -23.02
C SER A 102 4.36 9.19 -22.19
N ARG A 103 4.34 9.46 -20.89
CA ARG A 103 5.39 9.13 -19.90
C ARG A 103 5.21 7.75 -19.25
N GLY A 104 4.16 7.00 -19.60
CA GLY A 104 3.82 5.73 -18.97
C GLY A 104 3.29 5.87 -17.53
N ILE A 105 2.77 7.04 -17.17
CA ILE A 105 2.10 7.32 -15.92
C ILE A 105 0.61 7.03 -16.10
N ARG A 106 0.05 6.15 -15.28
CA ARG A 106 -1.37 5.79 -15.31
C ARG A 106 -2.19 6.82 -14.56
N VAL A 107 -3.33 7.16 -15.12
CA VAL A 107 -4.26 8.11 -14.52
C VAL A 107 -5.44 7.39 -13.89
N VAL A 108 -5.69 7.64 -12.61
CA VAL A 108 -6.96 7.33 -11.95
C VAL A 108 -7.85 8.56 -12.09
N ALA A 109 -8.81 8.52 -13.01
CA ALA A 109 -9.75 9.59 -13.21
C ALA A 109 -10.93 9.44 -12.24
N THR A 110 -11.01 10.34 -11.25
CA THR A 110 -12.10 10.35 -10.26
C THR A 110 -13.26 11.17 -10.79
N LEU A 111 -14.33 10.51 -11.23
CA LEU A 111 -15.55 11.19 -11.68
C LEU A 111 -16.36 11.67 -10.48
N THR A 112 -16.55 12.98 -10.36
CA THR A 112 -17.18 13.60 -9.20
C THR A 112 -18.04 14.80 -9.60
N GLY A 113 -18.77 15.36 -8.65
CA GLY A 113 -19.56 16.56 -8.86
C GLY A 113 -20.98 16.32 -9.37
N GLY A 114 -21.72 17.39 -9.41
CA GLY A 114 -23.06 17.47 -10.01
C GLY A 114 -23.30 18.88 -10.56
N PRO A 115 -23.97 19.03 -11.71
CA PRO A 115 -24.14 20.34 -12.31
C PRO A 115 -25.14 21.18 -11.51
N VAL A 116 -24.82 22.48 -11.38
CA VAL A 116 -25.55 23.44 -10.59
C VAL A 116 -27.04 23.54 -10.99
N TYR A 117 -27.35 23.37 -12.28
CA TYR A 117 -28.73 23.45 -12.77
C TYR A 117 -29.65 22.32 -12.23
N LEU A 118 -29.12 21.23 -11.71
CA LEU A 118 -29.92 20.20 -11.05
C LEU A 118 -30.33 20.55 -9.62
N ALA A 119 -29.68 21.54 -9.01
CA ALA A 119 -29.96 22.03 -7.68
C ALA A 119 -30.83 23.30 -7.66
N GLU A 120 -31.38 23.76 -8.80
CA GLU A 120 -32.29 24.88 -8.88
C GLU A 120 -33.57 24.57 -8.08
N GLY A 121 -33.71 25.20 -6.91
CA GLY A 121 -34.81 24.94 -5.97
C GLY A 121 -34.38 24.32 -4.63
N GLY A 122 -33.10 24.12 -4.40
CA GLY A 122 -32.49 23.76 -3.09
C GLY A 122 -32.31 22.29 -2.81
N SER A 123 -32.83 21.39 -3.65
CA SER A 123 -32.55 19.94 -3.55
C SER A 123 -32.44 19.33 -4.94
N VAL A 124 -31.51 18.42 -5.10
CA VAL A 124 -31.31 17.68 -6.35
C VAL A 124 -32.37 16.58 -6.47
N ASP A 125 -33.11 16.58 -7.62
CA ASP A 125 -33.94 15.43 -7.97
C ASP A 125 -33.03 14.25 -8.35
N ARG A 126 -33.05 13.21 -7.53
CA ARG A 126 -32.19 12.02 -7.69
C ARG A 126 -32.45 11.25 -8.98
N THR A 127 -33.68 11.26 -9.49
CA THR A 127 -34.02 10.60 -10.76
C THR A 127 -33.40 11.39 -11.92
N ALA A 128 -33.61 12.72 -11.93
CA ALA A 128 -33.00 13.59 -12.93
C ALA A 128 -31.47 13.56 -12.86
N PHE A 129 -30.89 13.45 -11.64
CA PHE A 129 -29.46 13.26 -11.45
C PHE A 129 -28.97 11.98 -12.13
N GLY A 130 -29.61 10.84 -11.85
CA GLY A 130 -29.21 9.55 -12.42
C GLY A 130 -29.20 9.53 -13.94
N ASP A 131 -30.24 10.09 -14.58
CA ASP A 131 -30.32 10.20 -16.03
C ASP A 131 -29.22 11.08 -16.62
N ARG A 132 -28.89 12.19 -15.94
CA ARG A 132 -27.85 13.13 -16.38
C ARG A 132 -26.45 12.57 -16.11
N TRP A 133 -26.25 11.92 -14.96
CA TRP A 133 -25.00 11.28 -14.59
C TRP A 133 -24.52 10.28 -15.66
N GLY A 134 -25.41 9.40 -16.12
CA GLY A 134 -25.07 8.46 -17.19
C GLY A 134 -24.58 9.17 -18.46
N LYS A 135 -25.20 10.28 -18.84
CA LYS A 135 -24.77 11.07 -20.02
C LYS A 135 -23.39 11.71 -19.80
N PHE A 136 -23.13 12.26 -18.61
CA PHE A 136 -21.82 12.82 -18.27
C PHE A 136 -20.74 11.75 -18.30
N VAL A 137 -20.97 10.59 -17.66
CA VAL A 137 -20.02 9.48 -17.68
C VAL A 137 -19.70 9.05 -19.12
N GLN A 138 -20.73 8.90 -19.97
CA GLN A 138 -20.52 8.57 -21.37
C GLN A 138 -19.70 9.65 -22.11
N ALA A 139 -19.95 10.92 -21.83
CA ALA A 139 -19.18 12.03 -22.41
C ALA A 139 -17.73 12.02 -21.92
N ALA A 140 -17.49 11.76 -20.64
CA ALA A 140 -16.15 11.67 -20.04
C ALA A 140 -15.36 10.48 -20.61
N VAL A 141 -15.96 9.30 -20.70
CA VAL A 141 -15.35 8.11 -21.29
C VAL A 141 -15.04 8.32 -22.77
N ASN A 142 -15.95 8.94 -23.54
CA ASN A 142 -15.68 9.25 -24.94
C ASN A 142 -14.54 10.27 -25.11
N HIS A 143 -14.37 11.20 -24.17
CA HIS A 143 -13.36 12.25 -24.25
C HIS A 143 -11.99 11.78 -23.75
N TYR A 144 -11.95 11.04 -22.63
CA TYR A 144 -10.70 10.65 -21.94
C TYR A 144 -10.33 9.18 -22.10
N GLY A 145 -11.18 8.31 -22.61
CA GLY A 145 -10.95 6.86 -22.67
C GLY A 145 -9.74 6.43 -23.51
N GLU A 146 -9.23 7.34 -24.38
CA GLU A 146 -7.94 7.10 -25.01
C GLU A 146 -6.76 7.16 -24.01
N TYR A 147 -6.88 7.92 -22.91
CA TYR A 147 -5.81 8.20 -21.95
C TYR A 147 -5.98 7.50 -20.62
N VAL A 148 -7.21 7.13 -20.26
CA VAL A 148 -7.63 6.64 -18.95
C VAL A 148 -8.16 5.22 -19.07
N ASP A 149 -7.66 4.33 -18.23
CA ASP A 149 -8.10 2.95 -18.08
C ASP A 149 -8.53 2.61 -16.63
N ILE A 150 -8.53 3.61 -15.72
CA ILE A 150 -8.95 3.48 -14.33
C ILE A 150 -9.90 4.62 -13.97
N TRP A 151 -11.14 4.25 -13.65
CA TRP A 151 -12.22 5.18 -13.35
C TRP A 151 -12.68 5.01 -11.91
N GLU A 152 -12.44 6.00 -11.07
CA GLU A 152 -12.94 6.02 -9.70
C GLU A 152 -14.24 6.82 -9.63
N ILE A 153 -15.25 6.30 -8.95
CA ILE A 153 -16.60 6.90 -8.95
C ILE A 153 -16.86 7.62 -7.63
N GLY A 154 -16.59 8.92 -7.63
CA GLY A 154 -16.68 9.79 -6.46
C GLY A 154 -15.43 9.77 -5.59
N SER A 155 -15.40 10.66 -4.61
CA SER A 155 -14.34 10.77 -3.59
C SER A 155 -15.00 10.95 -2.22
N ALA A 156 -14.44 10.34 -1.17
CA ALA A 156 -14.95 10.41 0.19
C ALA A 156 -16.45 10.06 0.31
N VAL A 157 -16.91 9.05 -0.45
CA VAL A 157 -18.35 8.80 -0.70
C VAL A 157 -19.14 8.38 0.54
N ASN A 158 -18.48 7.96 1.61
CA ASN A 158 -19.10 7.70 2.91
C ASN A 158 -19.10 8.94 3.82
N SER A 159 -18.65 10.10 3.34
CA SER A 159 -18.66 11.35 4.10
C SER A 159 -19.76 12.30 3.64
N ALA A 160 -20.15 13.20 4.53
CA ALA A 160 -21.11 14.26 4.23
C ALA A 160 -20.57 15.19 3.13
N HIS A 161 -19.27 15.46 3.12
CA HIS A 161 -18.65 16.29 2.08
C HIS A 161 -18.71 15.59 0.72
N GLY A 162 -18.25 14.34 0.62
CA GLY A 162 -18.29 13.59 -0.64
C GLY A 162 -19.72 13.44 -1.20
N MET A 163 -20.72 13.30 -0.33
CA MET A 163 -22.11 13.24 -0.76
C MET A 163 -22.65 14.61 -1.18
N SER A 164 -22.21 15.70 -0.52
CA SER A 164 -22.59 17.06 -0.89
C SER A 164 -22.13 17.45 -2.29
N VAL A 165 -20.97 16.95 -2.71
CA VAL A 165 -20.45 17.21 -4.07
C VAL A 165 -21.42 16.72 -5.14
N PHE A 166 -22.13 15.62 -4.91
CA PHE A 166 -23.16 15.10 -5.82
C PHE A 166 -24.51 15.80 -5.65
N LEU A 167 -24.97 15.95 -4.39
CA LEU A 167 -26.37 16.27 -4.10
C LEU A 167 -26.60 17.76 -3.75
N SER A 168 -25.56 18.49 -3.44
CA SER A 168 -25.64 19.92 -3.06
C SER A 168 -24.54 20.75 -3.74
N PRO A 169 -24.45 20.72 -5.08
CA PRO A 169 -23.35 21.36 -5.81
C PRO A 169 -23.31 22.91 -5.64
N LEU A 170 -24.43 23.53 -5.22
CA LEU A 170 -24.50 24.97 -4.89
C LEU A 170 -23.97 25.32 -3.51
N SER A 171 -23.98 24.37 -2.60
CA SER A 171 -23.58 24.54 -1.20
C SER A 171 -22.83 23.29 -0.73
N PRO A 172 -21.66 23.01 -1.29
CA PRO A 172 -20.93 21.77 -0.95
C PRO A 172 -20.45 21.74 0.52
N GLN A 173 -20.54 22.88 1.24
CA GLN A 173 -20.29 22.95 2.68
C GLN A 173 -21.50 22.53 3.53
N GLU A 174 -22.70 22.43 2.94
CA GLU A 174 -23.84 21.85 3.64
C GLU A 174 -23.67 20.35 3.78
N ALA A 175 -23.69 19.85 5.01
CA ALA A 175 -23.55 18.43 5.29
C ALA A 175 -24.77 17.66 4.75
N VAL A 176 -24.54 16.78 3.79
CA VAL A 176 -25.53 15.82 3.30
C VAL A 176 -25.19 14.44 3.85
N GLU A 177 -26.11 13.79 4.54
CA GLU A 177 -25.87 12.45 5.06
C GLU A 177 -25.46 11.49 3.94
N PRO A 178 -24.43 10.65 4.15
CA PRO A 178 -24.05 9.60 3.22
C PRO A 178 -25.22 8.68 2.90
N ASP A 179 -25.43 8.42 1.61
CA ASP A 179 -26.52 7.56 1.12
C ASP A 179 -25.96 6.43 0.24
N PRO A 180 -25.65 5.26 0.83
CA PRO A 180 -25.08 4.14 0.09
C PRO A 180 -25.98 3.61 -1.03
N VAL A 181 -27.30 3.76 -0.91
CA VAL A 181 -28.25 3.32 -1.94
C VAL A 181 -28.19 4.21 -3.16
N PHE A 182 -28.27 5.53 -2.94
CA PHE A 182 -28.09 6.51 -4.01
C PHE A 182 -26.72 6.37 -4.67
N TYR A 183 -25.67 6.28 -3.86
CA TYR A 183 -24.32 6.06 -4.37
C TYR A 183 -24.22 4.79 -5.22
N THR A 184 -24.87 3.71 -4.81
CA THR A 184 -24.86 2.45 -5.57
C THR A 184 -25.51 2.63 -6.95
N ASP A 185 -26.57 3.42 -7.08
CA ASP A 185 -27.18 3.70 -8.37
C ASP A 185 -26.26 4.52 -9.28
N VAL A 186 -25.57 5.53 -8.72
CA VAL A 186 -24.52 6.31 -9.41
C VAL A 186 -23.38 5.41 -9.89
N LEU A 187 -22.87 4.55 -9.00
CA LEU A 187 -21.80 3.59 -9.29
C LEU A 187 -22.17 2.60 -10.40
N ARG A 188 -23.35 2.00 -10.31
CA ARG A 188 -23.81 0.99 -11.28
C ARG A 188 -24.04 1.59 -12.66
N ALA A 189 -24.57 2.82 -12.73
CA ALA A 189 -24.75 3.52 -14.00
C ALA A 189 -23.38 3.80 -14.67
N ALA A 190 -22.41 4.29 -13.90
CA ALA A 190 -21.06 4.56 -14.39
C ALA A 190 -20.37 3.28 -14.85
N ALA A 191 -20.35 2.24 -14.00
CA ALA A 191 -19.70 0.96 -14.29
C ALA A 191 -20.22 0.30 -15.58
N LYS A 192 -21.55 0.36 -15.80
CA LYS A 192 -22.12 -0.15 -17.04
C LYS A 192 -21.58 0.57 -18.27
N ILE A 193 -21.49 1.88 -18.24
CA ILE A 193 -21.05 2.71 -19.36
C ILE A 193 -19.56 2.49 -19.64
N ILE A 194 -18.74 2.45 -18.60
CA ILE A 194 -17.30 2.23 -18.69
C ILE A 194 -17.02 0.84 -19.28
N ASN A 195 -17.64 -0.21 -18.74
CA ASN A 195 -17.47 -1.57 -19.24
C ASN A 195 -18.03 -1.80 -20.65
N ASP A 196 -19.09 -1.07 -21.04
CA ASP A 196 -19.64 -1.12 -22.40
C ASP A 196 -18.68 -0.45 -23.41
N ALA A 197 -17.88 0.53 -22.98
CA ALA A 197 -16.89 1.21 -23.81
C ALA A 197 -15.59 0.41 -23.94
N ASP A 198 -15.00 0.00 -22.82
CA ASP A 198 -13.88 -0.96 -22.79
C ASP A 198 -14.02 -1.91 -21.58
N PRO A 199 -14.19 -3.22 -21.80
CA PRO A 199 -14.31 -4.19 -20.71
C PRO A 199 -13.01 -4.44 -19.94
N ASN A 200 -11.88 -3.88 -20.37
CA ASN A 200 -10.60 -3.97 -19.65
C ASN A 200 -10.37 -2.78 -18.71
N ASP A 201 -11.18 -1.72 -18.85
CA ASP A 201 -11.12 -0.59 -17.94
C ASP A 201 -11.53 -1.01 -16.53
N GLN A 202 -10.87 -0.45 -15.53
CA GLN A 202 -11.17 -0.72 -14.14
C GLN A 202 -12.14 0.32 -13.57
N VAL A 203 -13.10 -0.18 -12.80
CA VAL A 203 -14.02 0.67 -12.03
C VAL A 203 -13.65 0.56 -10.55
N TRP A 204 -13.16 1.64 -9.99
CA TRP A 204 -12.84 1.74 -8.57
C TRP A 204 -14.01 2.31 -7.80
N LEU A 205 -14.30 1.74 -6.62
CA LEU A 205 -15.22 2.37 -5.66
C LEU A 205 -14.68 3.75 -5.32
N GLY A 206 -15.51 4.76 -5.26
CA GLY A 206 -15.10 6.08 -4.77
C GLY A 206 -14.51 5.98 -3.37
N SER A 207 -13.43 6.71 -3.13
CA SER A 207 -12.68 6.57 -1.90
C SER A 207 -13.57 6.63 -0.66
N LEU A 208 -13.35 5.70 0.27
CA LEU A 208 -13.91 5.75 1.60
C LEU A 208 -12.93 6.48 2.51
N VAL A 209 -13.43 7.29 3.41
CA VAL A 209 -12.60 7.96 4.42
C VAL A 209 -12.82 7.34 5.79
N SER A 210 -11.76 7.40 6.61
CA SER A 210 -11.79 7.04 8.01
C SER A 210 -12.77 7.93 8.80
N VAL A 211 -13.40 7.37 9.81
CA VAL A 211 -14.19 8.17 10.77
C VAL A 211 -13.32 9.11 11.62
N TYR A 212 -12.01 8.91 11.62
CA TYR A 212 -11.03 9.76 12.31
C TYR A 212 -10.49 10.92 11.44
N ALA A 213 -10.95 11.03 10.20
CA ALA A 213 -10.54 12.12 9.30
C ALA A 213 -11.09 13.52 9.70
N GLY A 214 -11.78 13.61 10.84
CA GLY A 214 -12.37 14.87 11.30
C GLY A 214 -13.65 15.29 10.53
N GLU A 215 -14.01 14.53 9.51
CA GLU A 215 -15.20 14.74 8.71
C GLU A 215 -16.42 13.99 9.28
N CYS A 216 -17.60 14.43 8.86
CA CYS A 216 -18.85 13.72 9.11
C CYS A 216 -18.94 12.51 8.19
N ALA A 217 -18.45 11.35 8.62
CA ALA A 217 -18.41 10.14 7.83
C ALA A 217 -19.22 9.00 8.45
N MET A 218 -19.95 8.26 7.61
CA MET A 218 -20.49 6.96 7.97
C MET A 218 -19.33 5.97 8.10
N ASN A 219 -19.43 5.04 9.06
CA ASN A 219 -18.44 3.98 9.22
C ASN A 219 -18.23 3.25 7.86
N PRO A 220 -16.98 3.14 7.36
CA PRO A 220 -16.70 2.57 6.04
C PRO A 220 -17.18 1.12 5.90
N LEU A 221 -17.15 0.33 6.97
CA LEU A 221 -17.64 -1.05 6.93
C LEU A 221 -19.17 -1.09 6.75
N THR A 222 -19.89 -0.22 7.45
CA THR A 222 -21.34 -0.09 7.30
C THR A 222 -21.70 0.36 5.89
N PHE A 223 -20.99 1.35 5.35
CA PHE A 223 -21.20 1.83 3.99
C PHE A 223 -21.01 0.71 2.96
N LEU A 224 -19.92 -0.06 3.05
CA LEU A 224 -19.65 -1.21 2.16
C LEU A 224 -20.74 -2.29 2.25
N LEU A 225 -21.22 -2.61 3.46
CA LEU A 225 -22.31 -3.58 3.64
C LEU A 225 -23.58 -3.12 2.93
N GLU A 226 -23.94 -1.83 3.03
CA GLU A 226 -25.12 -1.28 2.37
C GLU A 226 -24.96 -1.19 0.86
N VAL A 227 -23.79 -0.81 0.35
CA VAL A 227 -23.46 -0.87 -1.09
C VAL A 227 -23.61 -2.30 -1.62
N ASN A 228 -23.13 -3.29 -0.87
CA ASN A 228 -23.31 -4.70 -1.26
C ASN A 228 -24.79 -5.12 -1.23
N ALA A 229 -25.54 -4.73 -0.19
CA ALA A 229 -26.97 -5.02 -0.08
C ALA A 229 -27.78 -4.40 -1.24
N ALA A 230 -27.38 -3.20 -1.69
CA ALA A 230 -27.92 -2.53 -2.88
C ALA A 230 -27.40 -3.10 -4.22
N ARG A 231 -26.57 -4.17 -4.19
CA ARG A 231 -25.99 -4.87 -5.35
C ARG A 231 -24.92 -4.07 -6.11
N GLY A 232 -24.24 -3.12 -5.47
CA GLY A 232 -23.14 -2.36 -6.05
C GLY A 232 -21.84 -3.15 -6.16
N TRP A 233 -21.64 -4.19 -5.33
CA TRP A 233 -20.37 -4.92 -5.21
C TRP A 233 -19.84 -5.51 -6.52
N LYS A 234 -20.74 -5.93 -7.42
CA LYS A 234 -20.36 -6.49 -8.72
C LYS A 234 -19.93 -5.44 -9.75
N SER A 235 -20.12 -4.18 -9.46
CA SER A 235 -19.84 -3.06 -10.35
C SER A 235 -18.47 -2.43 -10.08
N ILE A 236 -17.68 -2.97 -9.16
CA ILE A 236 -16.35 -2.49 -8.82
C ILE A 236 -15.30 -3.57 -9.00
N ASP A 237 -14.08 -3.16 -9.28
CA ASP A 237 -12.89 -4.00 -9.33
C ASP A 237 -12.02 -3.82 -8.09
N VAL A 238 -11.95 -2.61 -7.56
CA VAL A 238 -11.11 -2.20 -6.44
C VAL A 238 -11.91 -1.39 -5.43
N VAL A 239 -11.60 -1.58 -4.16
CA VAL A 239 -12.04 -0.72 -3.05
C VAL A 239 -10.91 0.26 -2.73
N THR A 240 -11.19 1.56 -2.74
CA THR A 240 -10.22 2.58 -2.36
C THR A 240 -10.54 3.14 -0.98
N TYR A 241 -9.50 3.38 -0.18
CA TYR A 241 -9.61 3.81 1.21
C TYR A 241 -8.61 4.90 1.55
N GLN A 242 -9.02 5.86 2.36
CA GLN A 242 -8.20 6.93 2.92
C GLN A 242 -8.20 6.80 4.45
N PRO A 243 -7.20 6.12 5.02
CA PRO A 243 -7.09 6.00 6.46
C PRO A 243 -6.68 7.33 7.09
N ALA A 244 -7.08 7.57 8.33
CA ALA A 244 -6.68 8.76 9.08
C ALA A 244 -6.38 8.43 10.54
N GLN A 245 -5.31 9.02 11.06
CA GLN A 245 -4.85 8.78 12.43
C GLN A 245 -4.90 10.03 13.31
N GLY A 246 -5.33 11.16 12.76
CA GLY A 246 -5.25 12.45 13.44
C GLY A 246 -3.80 12.84 13.74
N ALA A 247 -3.50 13.12 15.01
CA ALA A 247 -2.15 13.44 15.47
C ALA A 247 -1.28 12.21 15.78
N ALA A 248 -1.87 11.02 15.85
CA ALA A 248 -1.13 9.82 16.22
C ALA A 248 -0.15 9.40 15.13
N ALA A 249 0.97 8.83 15.53
CA ALA A 249 1.87 8.17 14.62
C ALA A 249 1.22 6.87 14.07
N PRO A 250 1.61 6.40 12.88
CA PRO A 250 0.90 5.32 12.19
C PRO A 250 0.91 3.97 12.93
N GLU A 251 1.84 3.77 13.85
CA GLU A 251 1.96 2.56 14.67
C GLU A 251 0.92 2.47 15.78
N PHE A 252 0.41 3.61 16.21
CA PHE A 252 -0.43 3.72 17.41
C PHE A 252 -1.89 3.93 17.06
N SER A 253 -2.74 3.84 18.05
CA SER A 253 -4.16 4.06 17.87
C SER A 253 -4.46 5.50 17.48
N ALA A 254 -5.41 5.70 16.59
CA ALA A 254 -5.85 7.02 16.15
C ALA A 254 -6.22 7.92 17.32
N SER A 255 -5.81 9.19 17.25
CA SER A 255 -6.09 10.20 18.28
C SER A 255 -7.17 11.22 17.86
N GLY A 256 -7.79 11.04 16.68
CA GLY A 256 -8.80 11.94 16.15
C GLY A 256 -10.10 11.92 16.95
N GLU A 257 -10.77 13.07 17.07
CA GLU A 257 -12.14 13.13 17.57
C GLU A 257 -13.11 12.64 16.50
N ILE A 258 -13.97 11.67 16.87
CA ILE A 258 -15.07 11.26 16.02
C ILE A 258 -16.12 12.37 16.05
N ASN A 259 -16.52 12.87 14.89
CA ASN A 259 -17.58 13.85 14.80
C ASN A 259 -18.94 13.21 15.13
N ALA A 260 -19.31 13.24 16.42
CA ALA A 260 -20.54 12.67 16.93
C ALA A 260 -21.82 13.31 16.34
N ALA A 261 -21.72 14.48 15.69
CA ALA A 261 -22.86 15.15 15.07
C ALA A 261 -23.44 14.39 13.87
N CYS A 262 -22.75 13.38 13.36
CA CYS A 262 -23.11 12.66 12.14
C CYS A 262 -23.79 11.32 12.36
N GLY A 263 -24.38 11.10 13.52
CA GLY A 263 -25.24 9.93 13.78
C GLY A 263 -24.54 8.58 13.83
N SER A 264 -23.22 8.51 13.75
CA SER A 264 -22.46 7.28 13.91
C SER A 264 -22.44 6.86 15.39
N ASN A 265 -23.53 6.29 15.86
CA ASN A 265 -23.65 5.73 17.21
C ASN A 265 -22.82 4.46 17.44
N LEU A 266 -21.98 4.09 16.51
CA LEU A 266 -21.02 3.01 16.70
C LEU A 266 -19.82 3.59 17.45
N MET A 267 -19.65 3.19 18.70
CA MET A 267 -18.41 3.41 19.44
C MET A 267 -17.29 2.73 18.66
N THR A 268 -16.55 3.53 17.89
CA THR A 268 -15.34 3.07 17.24
C THR A 268 -14.23 3.12 18.28
N ILE A 269 -13.67 1.96 18.58
CA ILE A 269 -12.47 1.88 19.42
C ILE A 269 -11.31 2.40 18.57
N PRO A 270 -10.52 3.37 19.05
CA PRO A 270 -9.33 3.81 18.33
C PRO A 270 -8.42 2.62 18.00
N VAL A 271 -8.02 2.52 16.76
CA VAL A 271 -7.16 1.44 16.24
C VAL A 271 -6.00 2.04 15.46
N SER A 272 -4.94 1.28 15.25
CA SER A 272 -3.83 1.68 14.40
C SER A 272 -4.26 1.68 12.92
N ILE A 273 -3.50 2.41 12.08
CA ILE A 273 -3.76 2.46 10.63
C ILE A 273 -3.82 1.07 9.99
N SER A 274 -2.97 0.15 10.46
CA SER A 274 -2.95 -1.23 9.97
C SER A 274 -4.21 -2.00 10.34
N GLU A 275 -4.72 -1.85 11.56
CA GLU A 275 -5.94 -2.52 12.02
C GLU A 275 -7.18 -1.97 11.30
N GLU A 276 -7.21 -0.67 11.05
CA GLU A 276 -8.30 -0.03 10.31
C GLU A 276 -8.38 -0.55 8.87
N VAL A 277 -7.25 -0.56 8.16
CA VAL A 277 -7.17 -1.10 6.79
C VAL A 277 -7.46 -2.60 6.77
N GLN A 278 -6.97 -3.35 7.76
CA GLN A 278 -7.25 -4.79 7.88
C GLN A 278 -8.76 -5.07 8.00
N ALA A 279 -9.49 -4.25 8.74
CA ALA A 279 -10.95 -4.41 8.88
C ALA A 279 -11.67 -4.24 7.54
N VAL A 280 -11.26 -3.23 6.73
CA VAL A 280 -11.80 -3.01 5.38
C VAL A 280 -11.44 -4.17 4.45
N GLN A 281 -10.20 -4.65 4.48
CA GLN A 281 -9.74 -5.79 3.69
C GLN A 281 -10.49 -7.08 4.02
N GLU A 282 -10.68 -7.35 5.30
CA GLU A 282 -11.41 -8.56 5.74
C GLU A 282 -12.86 -8.52 5.26
N LEU A 283 -13.53 -7.38 5.37
CA LEU A 283 -14.88 -7.22 4.83
C LEU A 283 -14.90 -7.38 3.30
N ALA A 284 -13.98 -6.73 2.58
CA ALA A 284 -13.89 -6.86 1.13
C ALA A 284 -13.67 -8.32 0.71
N ARG A 285 -12.85 -9.07 1.45
CA ARG A 285 -12.63 -10.51 1.24
C ARG A 285 -13.92 -11.32 1.46
N GLN A 286 -14.67 -11.04 2.51
CA GLN A 286 -15.96 -11.72 2.81
C GLN A 286 -17.01 -11.44 1.74
N LEU A 287 -17.02 -10.25 1.17
CA LEU A 287 -17.98 -9.84 0.14
C LEU A 287 -17.64 -10.34 -1.27
N GLY A 288 -16.50 -11.00 -1.47
CA GLY A 288 -16.14 -11.62 -2.76
C GLY A 288 -14.73 -11.29 -3.26
N GLY A 289 -13.83 -10.79 -2.37
CA GLY A 289 -12.39 -10.77 -2.62
C GLY A 289 -11.90 -9.61 -3.49
N LYS A 290 -12.42 -8.42 -3.31
CA LYS A 290 -11.88 -7.22 -3.98
C LYS A 290 -10.60 -6.74 -3.30
N GLN A 291 -9.66 -6.25 -4.11
CA GLN A 291 -8.44 -5.60 -3.63
C GLN A 291 -8.78 -4.28 -2.93
N VAL A 292 -8.00 -3.95 -1.89
CA VAL A 292 -8.10 -2.66 -1.19
C VAL A 292 -6.82 -1.89 -1.43
N LEU A 293 -6.93 -0.66 -1.96
CA LEU A 293 -5.84 0.27 -2.21
C LEU A 293 -6.00 1.52 -1.33
N ILE A 294 -4.90 2.21 -1.10
CA ILE A 294 -4.91 3.48 -0.37
C ILE A 294 -4.87 4.62 -1.40
N SER A 295 -5.99 5.34 -1.53
CA SER A 295 -6.17 6.39 -2.53
C SER A 295 -5.83 7.79 -2.06
N GLY A 296 -5.50 7.96 -0.78
CA GLY A 296 -5.02 9.21 -0.19
C GLY A 296 -4.47 8.95 1.20
N LEU A 297 -3.19 9.20 1.37
CA LEU A 297 -2.50 9.11 2.65
C LEU A 297 -1.93 10.48 2.97
N GLU A 298 -2.37 11.08 4.07
CA GLU A 298 -1.92 12.40 4.49
C GLU A 298 -1.66 12.50 5.98
N TRP A 299 -0.71 13.35 6.34
CA TRP A 299 -0.56 13.92 7.67
C TRP A 299 -0.46 15.42 7.51
N SER A 300 -1.40 16.17 8.07
CA SER A 300 -1.50 17.62 7.86
C SER A 300 -1.87 18.38 9.13
N GLY A 301 -1.73 19.70 9.08
CA GLY A 301 -2.23 20.61 10.10
C GLY A 301 -1.39 20.76 11.35
N GLY A 302 -1.98 21.32 12.41
CA GLY A 302 -1.30 21.68 13.68
C GLY A 302 -0.67 20.50 14.43
N ASN A 303 -1.04 19.28 14.09
CA ASN A 303 -0.45 18.08 14.65
C ASN A 303 1.02 17.91 14.25
N LEU A 304 1.35 18.23 12.98
CA LEU A 304 2.74 18.20 12.49
C LEU A 304 3.60 19.27 13.16
N GLU A 305 3.04 20.45 13.44
CA GLU A 305 3.75 21.54 14.12
C GLU A 305 4.16 21.12 15.54
N TYR A 306 3.26 20.49 16.29
CA TYR A 306 3.56 19.98 17.61
C TYR A 306 4.69 18.94 17.58
N LEU A 307 4.58 17.94 16.70
CA LEU A 307 5.58 16.89 16.55
C LEU A 307 6.94 17.44 16.09
N ALA A 308 6.95 18.46 15.24
CA ALA A 308 8.17 19.10 14.76
C ALA A 308 8.90 19.85 15.87
N GLN A 309 8.17 20.59 16.70
CA GLN A 309 8.75 21.33 17.84
C GLN A 309 9.34 20.38 18.88
N ASP A 310 8.62 19.30 19.20
CA ASP A 310 9.07 18.32 20.19
C ASP A 310 10.37 17.61 19.76
N ARG A 311 10.57 17.42 18.45
CA ARG A 311 11.69 16.67 17.88
C ARG A 311 12.83 17.52 17.32
N ASP A 312 12.70 18.83 17.35
CA ASP A 312 13.68 19.79 16.75
C ASP A 312 13.99 19.47 15.26
N ILE A 313 12.96 19.10 14.51
CA ILE A 313 13.03 18.84 13.06
C ILE A 313 11.99 19.67 12.31
N SER A 314 12.12 19.79 11.00
CA SER A 314 11.14 20.53 10.20
C SER A 314 9.81 19.79 10.08
N ILE A 315 8.71 20.54 9.92
CA ILE A 315 7.37 19.98 9.63
C ILE A 315 7.43 19.08 8.39
N GLN A 316 8.18 19.49 7.37
CA GLN A 316 8.36 18.74 6.13
C GLN A 316 9.01 17.38 6.36
N GLN A 317 9.97 17.29 7.28
CA GLN A 317 10.58 16.01 7.66
C GLN A 317 9.61 15.13 8.44
N VAL A 318 8.84 15.70 9.38
CA VAL A 318 7.82 14.95 10.12
C VAL A 318 6.78 14.35 9.16
N GLU A 319 6.29 15.14 8.21
CA GLU A 319 5.33 14.67 7.20
C GLU A 319 5.91 13.51 6.39
N ALA A 320 7.14 13.67 5.88
CA ALA A 320 7.82 12.63 5.12
C ALA A 320 8.01 11.32 5.93
N ASP A 321 8.41 11.45 7.20
CA ASP A 321 8.59 10.33 8.12
C ASP A 321 7.26 9.60 8.38
N MET A 322 6.17 10.33 8.63
CA MET A 322 4.84 9.75 8.88
C MET A 322 4.29 9.04 7.64
N LEU A 323 4.37 9.68 6.46
CA LEU A 323 3.93 9.09 5.20
C LEU A 323 4.74 7.84 4.86
N GLY A 324 6.07 7.89 5.04
CA GLY A 324 6.95 6.76 4.81
C GLY A 324 6.66 5.59 5.74
N ARG A 325 6.56 5.83 7.06
CA ARG A 325 6.26 4.81 8.08
C ARG A 325 4.91 4.15 7.82
N ALA A 326 3.86 4.96 7.58
CA ALA A 326 2.53 4.45 7.26
C ALA A 326 2.52 3.58 6.00
N SER A 327 3.17 4.04 4.93
CA SER A 327 3.26 3.28 3.68
C SER A 327 3.93 1.93 3.89
N VAL A 328 5.06 1.90 4.59
CA VAL A 328 5.81 0.66 4.89
C VAL A 328 4.98 -0.31 5.73
N ILE A 329 4.26 0.19 6.74
CA ILE A 329 3.34 -0.61 7.55
C ILE A 329 2.25 -1.23 6.67
N LEU A 330 1.58 -0.42 5.85
CA LEU A 330 0.47 -0.87 5.02
C LEU A 330 0.91 -1.85 3.94
N MET A 331 2.04 -1.58 3.28
CA MET A 331 2.60 -2.49 2.27
C MET A 331 3.08 -3.81 2.89
N SER A 332 3.68 -3.78 4.08
CA SER A 332 4.19 -4.99 4.72
C SER A 332 3.14 -5.79 5.48
N ARG A 333 2.41 -5.18 6.40
CA ARG A 333 1.42 -5.87 7.26
C ARG A 333 0.13 -6.20 6.52
N ASN A 334 -0.35 -5.24 5.73
CA ASN A 334 -1.63 -5.34 5.04
C ASN A 334 -1.50 -5.80 3.60
N SER A 335 -0.28 -5.96 3.08
CA SER A 335 -0.03 -6.31 1.68
C SER A 335 -0.77 -5.37 0.70
N VAL A 336 -0.84 -4.09 1.03
CA VAL A 336 -1.38 -3.06 0.14
C VAL A 336 -0.38 -2.83 -0.98
N PRO A 337 -0.74 -3.06 -2.26
CA PRO A 337 0.25 -2.97 -3.34
C PRO A 337 0.52 -1.53 -3.79
N LEU A 338 -0.44 -0.62 -3.64
CA LEU A 338 -0.39 0.75 -4.14
C LEU A 338 -0.92 1.73 -3.09
N VAL A 339 -0.12 2.76 -2.81
CA VAL A 339 -0.45 3.83 -1.86
C VAL A 339 -0.30 5.18 -2.54
N PHE A 340 -1.36 5.97 -2.59
CA PHE A 340 -1.30 7.35 -3.05
C PHE A 340 -0.99 8.29 -1.89
N TRP A 341 0.03 9.13 -2.07
CA TRP A 341 0.33 10.21 -1.13
C TRP A 341 -0.43 11.48 -1.49
N HIS A 342 -0.99 12.12 -0.47
CA HIS A 342 -1.61 13.44 -0.56
C HIS A 342 -0.67 14.45 0.10
N THR A 343 0.33 14.90 -0.62
CA THR A 343 1.36 15.87 -0.17
C THR A 343 1.88 16.68 -1.35
N ASP A 344 2.22 17.93 -1.10
CA ASP A 344 2.83 18.80 -2.12
C ASP A 344 4.35 18.54 -2.24
N ILE A 345 4.70 17.63 -3.13
CA ILE A 345 6.12 17.30 -3.41
C ILE A 345 6.90 18.44 -4.06
N THR A 346 6.24 19.50 -4.55
CA THR A 346 6.90 20.64 -5.19
C THR A 346 7.50 21.61 -4.19
N THR A 347 6.91 21.67 -3.00
CA THR A 347 7.33 22.56 -1.91
C THR A 347 7.89 21.81 -0.71
N ASN A 348 7.76 20.47 -0.68
CA ASN A 348 8.31 19.62 0.37
C ASN A 348 9.40 18.69 -0.17
N PRO A 349 10.69 19.08 -0.13
CA PRO A 349 11.79 18.25 -0.59
C PRO A 349 11.96 16.94 0.19
N SER A 350 11.63 16.91 1.48
CA SER A 350 11.72 15.69 2.29
C SER A 350 10.71 14.65 1.82
N SER A 351 9.45 15.04 1.59
CA SER A 351 8.42 14.14 1.05
C SER A 351 8.74 13.72 -0.38
N TYR A 352 9.25 14.64 -1.23
CA TYR A 352 9.71 14.27 -2.57
C TYR A 352 10.80 13.19 -2.56
N ASN A 353 11.84 13.40 -1.74
CA ASN A 353 12.96 12.46 -1.65
C ASN A 353 12.51 11.12 -1.06
N ALA A 354 11.72 11.14 0.01
CA ALA A 354 11.20 9.93 0.64
C ALA A 354 10.34 9.11 -0.34
N LEU A 355 9.42 9.77 -1.05
CA LEU A 355 8.58 9.13 -2.06
C LEU A 355 9.42 8.48 -3.16
N ARG A 356 10.39 9.23 -3.73
CA ARG A 356 11.28 8.73 -4.78
C ARG A 356 12.12 7.55 -4.30
N ASN A 357 12.70 7.64 -3.10
CA ASN A 357 13.57 6.61 -2.59
C ASN A 357 12.78 5.33 -2.24
N LEU A 358 11.59 5.47 -1.65
CA LEU A 358 10.69 4.34 -1.39
C LEU A 358 10.17 3.74 -2.69
N GLN A 359 9.75 4.55 -3.67
CA GLN A 359 9.30 4.07 -4.98
C GLN A 359 10.40 3.23 -5.65
N ASN A 360 11.60 3.79 -5.79
CA ASN A 360 12.71 3.12 -6.48
C ASN A 360 13.19 1.85 -5.76
N THR A 361 12.97 1.77 -4.45
CA THR A 361 13.42 0.64 -3.64
C THR A 361 12.36 -0.45 -3.50
N LEU A 362 11.08 -0.06 -3.37
CA LEU A 362 9.99 -0.99 -3.08
C LEU A 362 9.17 -1.41 -4.30
N GLU A 363 9.26 -0.70 -5.44
CA GLU A 363 8.58 -1.13 -6.67
C GLU A 363 8.97 -2.57 -7.00
N LYS A 364 7.98 -3.44 -7.18
CA LYS A 364 8.14 -4.88 -7.39
C LYS A 364 8.75 -5.66 -6.22
N ALA A 365 9.03 -5.02 -5.09
CA ALA A 365 9.49 -5.72 -3.91
C ALA A 365 8.36 -6.55 -3.29
N ARG A 366 8.72 -7.68 -2.72
CA ARG A 366 7.79 -8.56 -2.01
C ARG A 366 7.92 -8.35 -0.51
N PRO A 367 6.83 -8.08 0.22
CA PRO A 367 6.85 -8.07 1.67
C PRO A 367 7.28 -9.44 2.24
N LEU A 368 8.28 -9.44 3.10
CA LEU A 368 8.76 -10.63 3.81
C LEU A 368 8.26 -10.66 5.27
N GLY A 369 7.62 -9.59 5.70
CA GLY A 369 7.01 -9.45 7.01
C GLY A 369 7.74 -8.47 7.92
N GLN A 370 7.28 -8.42 9.17
CA GLN A 370 7.85 -7.59 10.22
C GLN A 370 8.68 -8.47 11.15
N ALA A 371 9.91 -8.06 11.44
CA ALA A 371 10.67 -8.63 12.54
C ALA A 371 10.22 -7.99 13.88
N GLN A 372 10.15 -8.79 14.93
CA GLN A 372 9.91 -8.23 16.27
C GLN A 372 11.22 -7.69 16.82
N GLY A 373 11.29 -6.38 17.03
CA GLY A 373 12.39 -5.75 17.74
C GLY A 373 12.47 -6.28 19.19
N GLN A 374 13.69 -6.34 19.73
CA GLN A 374 13.94 -6.92 21.07
C GLN A 374 13.24 -6.12 22.19
N ASP A 375 12.98 -4.83 21.99
CA ASP A 375 12.48 -3.92 23.03
C ASP A 375 11.02 -3.45 22.81
N GLY A 376 10.35 -3.95 21.77
CA GLY A 376 8.96 -3.58 21.47
C GLY A 376 8.75 -2.15 20.95
N THR A 377 9.82 -1.35 20.86
CA THR A 377 9.82 0.03 20.35
C THR A 377 10.43 0.16 18.96
N ILE A 378 11.21 -0.85 18.52
CA ILE A 378 11.79 -0.92 17.19
C ILE A 378 10.80 -1.58 16.24
N TYR A 379 10.52 -0.90 15.16
CA TYR A 379 9.73 -1.38 14.04
C TYR A 379 10.68 -1.70 12.89
N GLU A 380 10.72 -2.96 12.48
CA GLU A 380 11.58 -3.47 11.41
C GLU A 380 10.73 -4.23 10.39
N PHE A 381 10.73 -3.77 9.15
CA PHE A 381 9.99 -4.36 8.05
C PHE A 381 10.97 -4.81 6.97
N ARG A 382 10.74 -6.02 6.45
CA ARG A 382 11.60 -6.63 5.44
C ARG A 382 10.87 -6.83 4.13
N PHE A 383 11.59 -6.58 3.04
CA PHE A 383 11.14 -6.81 1.67
C PHE A 383 12.26 -7.50 0.90
N GLY A 384 11.90 -8.27 -0.13
CA GLY A 384 12.85 -8.92 -1.04
C GLY A 384 12.66 -8.41 -2.46
N HIS A 385 13.77 -8.06 -3.13
CA HIS A 385 13.78 -7.68 -4.53
C HIS A 385 15.17 -7.93 -5.13
N GLY A 386 15.24 -8.50 -6.34
CA GLY A 386 16.52 -8.70 -7.05
C GLY A 386 17.56 -9.51 -6.30
N GLY A 387 17.16 -10.46 -5.46
CA GLY A 387 18.06 -11.23 -4.61
C GLY A 387 18.70 -10.40 -3.49
N GLN A 388 18.16 -9.24 -3.18
CA GLN A 388 18.55 -8.40 -2.06
C GLN A 388 17.44 -8.36 -1.02
N THR A 389 17.83 -8.21 0.24
CA THR A 389 16.92 -7.89 1.33
C THR A 389 16.93 -6.38 1.56
N ILE A 390 15.75 -5.81 1.58
CA ILE A 390 15.49 -4.42 1.94
C ILE A 390 14.92 -4.43 3.36
N ILE A 391 15.49 -3.63 4.25
CA ILE A 391 14.96 -3.41 5.58
C ILE A 391 14.60 -1.93 5.71
N ILE A 392 13.43 -1.64 6.26
CA ILE A 392 13.07 -0.28 6.66
C ILE A 392 12.73 -0.34 8.14
N ALA A 393 13.47 0.42 8.95
CA ALA A 393 13.35 0.37 10.39
C ALA A 393 13.43 1.74 11.05
N TRP A 394 12.74 1.86 12.18
CA TRP A 394 12.76 3.05 13.05
C TRP A 394 12.45 2.64 14.49
N ASN A 395 12.68 3.57 15.41
CA ASN A 395 12.35 3.39 16.81
C ASN A 395 11.35 4.46 17.25
N THR A 396 10.22 4.08 17.82
CA THR A 396 9.21 5.02 18.31
C THR A 396 8.44 4.45 19.50
N VAL A 397 7.93 5.36 20.33
CA VAL A 397 7.08 5.07 21.49
C VAL A 397 5.81 5.92 21.43
N ASP A 398 4.73 5.46 22.05
CA ASP A 398 3.48 6.20 22.09
C ASP A 398 3.59 7.41 23.05
N GLY A 399 3.28 8.59 22.52
CA GLY A 399 3.14 9.83 23.31
C GLY A 399 4.42 10.51 23.77
N ASP A 400 5.60 9.92 23.53
CA ASP A 400 6.90 10.47 23.97
C ASP A 400 7.95 10.44 22.86
N THR A 401 9.00 11.25 23.01
CA THR A 401 10.17 11.17 22.14
C THR A 401 10.96 9.90 22.46
N ALA A 402 11.15 9.06 21.45
CA ALA A 402 11.86 7.80 21.63
C ALA A 402 13.35 8.03 21.95
N VAL A 403 13.84 7.38 22.99
CA VAL A 403 15.29 7.31 23.23
C VAL A 403 15.90 6.43 22.13
N PRO A 404 16.99 6.89 21.45
CA PRO A 404 17.62 6.09 20.40
C PRO A 404 17.92 4.67 20.86
N ALA A 405 17.48 3.68 20.07
CA ALA A 405 17.65 2.26 20.35
C ALA A 405 18.54 1.59 19.30
N ALA A 406 19.31 0.60 19.72
CA ALA A 406 20.21 -0.14 18.84
C ALA A 406 19.46 -1.26 18.12
N LEU A 407 19.40 -1.21 16.79
CA LEU A 407 19.01 -2.33 15.95
C LEU A 407 20.26 -3.18 15.65
N THR A 408 20.22 -4.45 15.99
CA THR A 408 21.20 -5.42 15.53
C THR A 408 20.67 -6.11 14.29
N VAL A 409 21.36 -5.95 13.17
CA VAL A 409 21.09 -6.67 11.92
C VAL A 409 22.05 -7.84 11.82
N GLU A 410 21.53 -9.01 11.46
CA GLU A 410 22.30 -10.26 11.44
C GLU A 410 22.25 -10.89 10.04
N ASN A 411 23.25 -11.73 9.77
CA ASN A 411 23.33 -12.50 8.54
C ASN A 411 23.51 -11.66 7.27
N PHE A 412 24.24 -10.54 7.34
CA PHE A 412 24.56 -9.73 6.17
C PHE A 412 26.04 -9.82 5.80
N ARG A 413 26.34 -9.86 4.51
CA ARG A 413 27.72 -9.72 3.98
C ARG A 413 28.10 -8.27 3.79
N ARG A 414 27.12 -7.47 3.37
CA ARG A 414 27.24 -6.03 3.16
C ARG A 414 25.88 -5.42 3.42
N LEU A 415 25.87 -4.30 4.11
CA LEU A 415 24.67 -3.53 4.37
C LEU A 415 24.98 -2.05 4.19
N GLU A 416 24.13 -1.35 3.47
CA GLU A 416 24.17 0.10 3.31
C GLU A 416 22.87 0.67 3.86
N ALA A 417 22.91 1.86 4.46
CA ALA A 417 21.75 2.48 5.08
C ALA A 417 21.65 3.97 4.76
N TRP A 418 20.42 4.45 4.65
CA TRP A 418 20.10 5.85 4.37
C TRP A 418 18.85 6.28 5.13
N ALA A 419 18.76 7.58 5.50
CA ALA A 419 17.47 8.14 5.84
C ALA A 419 16.55 8.09 4.60
N ILE A 420 15.24 7.82 4.78
CA ILE A 420 14.33 7.69 3.63
C ILE A 420 14.25 8.96 2.78
N ASP A 421 14.41 10.13 3.38
CA ASP A 421 14.36 11.44 2.73
C ASP A 421 15.72 11.96 2.24
N THR A 422 16.73 11.09 2.16
CA THR A 422 18.04 11.48 1.62
C THR A 422 17.91 11.97 0.17
N PRO A 423 18.70 12.99 -0.25
CA PRO A 423 18.62 13.50 -1.61
C PRO A 423 18.90 12.46 -2.69
N GLU A 424 19.67 11.42 -2.36
CA GLU A 424 19.99 10.34 -3.28
C GLU A 424 20.39 9.07 -2.51
N VAL A 425 19.91 7.90 -2.96
CA VAL A 425 20.35 6.60 -2.42
C VAL A 425 21.65 6.23 -3.12
N SER A 426 22.75 6.76 -2.61
CA SER A 426 24.12 6.55 -3.14
C SER A 426 25.12 6.44 -1.99
N SER A 427 26.32 5.94 -2.29
CA SER A 427 27.39 5.78 -1.29
C SER A 427 27.80 7.10 -0.60
N ASP A 428 27.56 8.25 -1.26
CA ASP A 428 27.94 9.56 -0.72
C ASP A 428 27.05 9.99 0.45
N TYR A 429 25.83 9.44 0.53
CA TYR A 429 24.85 9.70 1.60
C TYR A 429 24.65 8.49 2.52
N ALA A 430 25.34 7.39 2.25
CA ALA A 430 25.20 6.17 3.07
C ALA A 430 25.73 6.38 4.49
N MET A 431 25.01 5.86 5.46
CA MET A 431 25.50 5.72 6.82
C MET A 431 26.54 4.59 6.85
N GLU A 432 27.66 4.79 7.51
CA GLU A 432 28.66 3.73 7.67
C GLU A 432 28.16 2.68 8.66
N ILE A 433 27.89 1.47 8.18
CA ILE A 433 27.58 0.33 9.02
C ILE A 433 28.74 -0.65 8.97
N LYS A 434 29.32 -0.93 10.14
CA LYS A 434 30.37 -1.94 10.27
C LYS A 434 29.71 -3.29 10.53
N ILE A 435 29.85 -4.20 9.55
CA ILE A 435 29.48 -5.59 9.69
C ILE A 435 30.71 -6.35 10.18
N ASP A 436 30.59 -7.09 11.27
CA ASP A 436 31.66 -7.92 11.83
C ASP A 436 31.83 -9.25 11.07
N ASP A 437 32.83 -10.04 11.47
CA ASP A 437 33.13 -11.33 10.82
C ASP A 437 32.00 -12.37 10.99
N SER A 438 31.09 -12.15 11.93
CA SER A 438 29.89 -12.98 12.13
C SER A 438 28.70 -12.55 11.27
N GLY A 439 28.80 -11.45 10.52
CA GLY A 439 27.75 -10.89 9.70
C GLY A 439 26.76 -10.02 10.49
N GLN A 440 27.17 -9.54 11.67
CA GLN A 440 26.35 -8.65 12.51
C GLN A 440 26.78 -7.19 12.34
N GLY A 441 25.79 -6.30 12.30
CA GLY A 441 25.96 -4.86 12.36
C GLY A 441 25.02 -4.22 13.36
N VAL A 442 25.43 -3.09 13.94
CA VAL A 442 24.59 -2.34 14.89
C VAL A 442 24.37 -0.93 14.37
N VAL A 443 23.11 -0.51 14.37
CA VAL A 443 22.68 0.83 13.97
C VAL A 443 21.80 1.44 15.06
N LEU A 444 22.07 2.69 15.41
CA LEU A 444 21.20 3.44 16.32
C LEU A 444 20.03 4.03 15.53
N LEU A 445 18.83 3.67 15.92
CA LEU A 445 17.57 4.14 15.34
C LEU A 445 16.93 5.17 16.26
N ASN A 446 16.35 6.19 15.65
CA ASN A 446 15.41 7.12 16.24
C ASN A 446 14.06 7.00 15.52
N GLU A 447 13.19 7.99 15.65
CA GLU A 447 11.87 7.98 15.01
C GLU A 447 11.89 8.15 13.49
N ARG A 448 13.04 8.54 12.93
CA ARG A 448 13.18 8.69 11.48
C ARG A 448 13.43 7.33 10.82
N PRO A 449 12.66 6.98 9.81
CA PRO A 449 12.85 5.71 9.11
C PRO A 449 14.22 5.66 8.40
N VAL A 450 14.90 4.53 8.58
CA VAL A 450 16.17 4.23 7.92
C VAL A 450 15.93 3.08 6.93
N LEU A 451 16.32 3.30 5.70
CA LEU A 451 16.30 2.33 4.61
C LEU A 451 17.65 1.60 4.57
N PHE A 452 17.60 0.28 4.59
CA PHE A 452 18.78 -0.58 4.45
C PHE A 452 18.63 -1.46 3.22
N THR A 453 19.71 -1.62 2.47
CA THR A 453 19.80 -2.61 1.40
C THR A 453 21.05 -3.45 1.55
N GLY A 454 20.93 -4.74 1.32
CA GLY A 454 22.05 -5.64 1.46
C GLY A 454 21.78 -7.05 0.97
N ARG A 455 22.84 -7.87 0.96
CA ARG A 455 22.71 -9.30 0.69
C ARG A 455 22.82 -10.06 2.00
N THR A 456 21.74 -10.73 2.35
CA THR A 456 21.72 -11.62 3.51
C THR A 456 22.52 -12.90 3.23
N THR A 457 23.05 -13.49 4.29
CA THR A 457 23.59 -14.86 4.26
C THR A 457 22.51 -15.90 4.58
N ASP A 458 21.29 -15.47 4.93
CA ASP A 458 20.16 -16.37 5.16
C ASP A 458 19.68 -16.94 3.81
N ILE A 459 19.88 -18.25 3.65
CA ILE A 459 19.55 -18.99 2.44
C ILE A 459 18.04 -19.01 2.18
N ALA A 460 17.23 -19.11 3.22
CA ALA A 460 15.77 -19.16 3.08
C ALA A 460 15.21 -17.81 2.63
N GLU A 461 15.77 -16.71 3.12
CA GLU A 461 15.40 -15.36 2.73
C GLU A 461 15.85 -15.05 1.30
N ASN A 462 17.09 -15.36 0.95
CA ASN A 462 17.60 -15.25 -0.42
C ASN A 462 16.78 -16.08 -1.42
N LEU A 463 16.39 -17.28 -1.04
CA LEU A 463 15.58 -18.14 -1.89
C LEU A 463 14.18 -17.56 -2.12
N ARG A 464 13.54 -17.03 -1.07
CA ARG A 464 12.23 -16.36 -1.20
C ARG A 464 12.30 -15.14 -2.12
N ALA A 465 13.36 -14.34 -2.01
CA ALA A 465 13.59 -13.20 -2.89
C ALA A 465 13.84 -13.64 -4.34
N SER A 466 14.65 -14.68 -4.56
CA SER A 466 15.03 -15.16 -5.91
C SER A 466 13.90 -15.86 -6.66
N ILE A 467 13.06 -16.64 -5.99
CA ILE A 467 11.91 -17.31 -6.64
C ILE A 467 10.92 -16.29 -7.20
N HIS A 468 10.77 -15.18 -6.52
CA HIS A 468 9.85 -14.13 -6.96
C HIS A 468 10.31 -13.46 -8.27
N ASP A 469 11.58 -13.10 -8.37
CA ASP A 469 12.14 -12.43 -9.55
C ASP A 469 12.01 -13.31 -10.82
N GLN A 470 12.03 -14.62 -10.66
CA GLN A 470 11.98 -15.57 -11.78
C GLN A 470 10.56 -15.85 -12.28
N VAL A 471 9.55 -15.69 -11.44
CA VAL A 471 8.14 -15.86 -11.85
C VAL A 471 7.67 -14.71 -12.77
N GLU A 472 8.29 -13.53 -12.68
CA GLU A 472 7.96 -12.39 -13.56
C GLU A 472 8.57 -12.48 -14.97
N LEU A 473 9.66 -13.24 -15.18
CA LEU A 473 10.40 -13.25 -16.46
C LEU A 473 9.79 -14.08 -17.59
N GLY A 474 8.64 -14.73 -17.39
CA GLY A 474 7.88 -15.43 -18.45
C GLY A 474 8.33 -16.87 -18.71
N GLY A 475 7.36 -17.72 -18.98
CA GLY A 475 7.40 -19.18 -18.84
C GLY A 475 8.42 -20.02 -19.63
N GLU A 476 9.26 -19.48 -20.52
CA GLU A 476 10.26 -20.29 -21.25
C GLU A 476 11.66 -20.32 -20.59
N GLU A 477 12.00 -19.32 -19.79
CA GLU A 477 13.23 -19.33 -18.98
C GLU A 477 13.07 -19.97 -17.59
N ILE A 478 11.85 -20.25 -17.17
CA ILE A 478 11.53 -20.79 -15.84
C ILE A 478 12.07 -22.22 -15.67
N GLU A 479 12.03 -23.08 -16.70
CA GLU A 479 12.48 -24.48 -16.55
C GLU A 479 13.99 -24.58 -16.30
N ASP A 480 14.81 -23.81 -16.99
CA ASP A 480 16.27 -23.83 -16.81
C ASP A 480 16.66 -23.16 -15.50
N SER A 481 15.98 -22.08 -15.10
CA SER A 481 16.24 -21.38 -13.85
C SER A 481 15.76 -22.17 -12.63
N LEU A 482 14.61 -22.83 -12.71
CA LEU A 482 14.14 -23.75 -11.65
C LEU A 482 15.07 -24.97 -11.50
N ALA A 483 15.66 -25.46 -12.59
CA ALA A 483 16.65 -26.54 -12.53
C ALA A 483 17.94 -26.09 -11.85
N HIS A 484 18.39 -24.85 -12.07
CA HIS A 484 19.55 -24.28 -11.37
C HIS A 484 19.26 -24.07 -9.88
N VAL A 485 18.14 -23.44 -9.55
CA VAL A 485 17.71 -23.23 -8.15
C VAL A 485 17.48 -24.57 -7.44
N ALA A 486 16.90 -25.56 -8.12
CA ALA A 486 16.71 -26.90 -7.55
C ALA A 486 18.04 -27.63 -7.30
N ASN A 487 19.05 -27.42 -8.15
CA ASN A 487 20.37 -28.00 -7.96
C ASN A 487 21.17 -27.31 -6.84
N ASP A 488 21.07 -25.99 -6.74
CA ASP A 488 21.68 -25.23 -5.65
C ASP A 488 21.01 -25.56 -4.32
N LEU A 489 19.67 -25.61 -4.30
CA LEU A 489 18.88 -26.04 -3.15
C LEU A 489 19.25 -27.46 -2.70
N LYS A 490 19.43 -28.37 -3.65
CA LYS A 490 19.82 -29.75 -3.38
C LYS A 490 21.21 -29.84 -2.78
N SER A 491 22.15 -29.02 -3.28
CA SER A 491 23.52 -28.99 -2.76
C SER A 491 23.54 -28.43 -1.33
N GLU A 492 22.83 -27.33 -1.07
CA GLU A 492 22.76 -26.68 0.24
C GLU A 492 21.95 -27.51 1.25
N MET A 493 20.84 -28.10 0.81
CA MET A 493 20.05 -29.00 1.64
C MET A 493 20.85 -30.26 2.01
N MET A 494 21.69 -30.75 1.10
CA MET A 494 22.59 -31.87 1.42
C MET A 494 23.64 -31.47 2.47
N GLN A 495 24.20 -30.27 2.41
CA GLN A 495 25.15 -29.76 3.43
C GLN A 495 24.45 -29.57 4.79
N LEU A 496 23.21 -29.03 4.80
CA LEU A 496 22.42 -28.90 6.03
C LEU A 496 22.06 -30.26 6.64
N LEU A 497 21.71 -31.22 5.80
CA LEU A 497 21.45 -32.61 6.24
C LEU A 497 22.72 -33.29 6.78
N GLU A 498 23.87 -33.11 6.15
CA GLU A 498 25.15 -33.60 6.68
C GLU A 498 25.47 -32.98 8.03
N LYS A 499 25.35 -31.68 8.17
CA LYS A 499 25.56 -30.96 9.43
C LYS A 499 24.57 -31.43 10.51
N TRP A 500 23.30 -31.63 10.17
CA TRP A 500 22.31 -32.17 11.10
C TRP A 500 22.59 -33.62 11.49
N PHE A 501 23.04 -34.45 10.55
CA PHE A 501 23.43 -35.82 10.84
C PHE A 501 24.70 -35.92 11.72
N ASP A 502 25.64 -35.01 11.53
CA ASP A 502 26.85 -34.95 12.38
C ASP A 502 26.46 -34.47 13.80
N GLN A 503 25.60 -33.46 13.92
CA GLN A 503 25.10 -33.01 15.22
C GLN A 503 24.26 -34.10 15.93
N ALA A 504 23.38 -34.79 15.22
CA ALA A 504 22.60 -35.91 15.77
C ALA A 504 23.50 -37.10 16.15
N ARG A 505 24.62 -37.30 15.45
CA ARG A 505 25.60 -38.30 15.78
C ARG A 505 26.37 -37.95 17.06
N GLU A 506 26.78 -36.68 17.22
CA GLU A 506 27.41 -36.18 18.45
C GLU A 506 26.48 -36.30 19.66
N GLU A 507 25.23 -35.90 19.50
CA GLU A 507 24.21 -36.02 20.56
C GLU A 507 23.97 -37.50 20.94
N ALA A 508 23.94 -38.40 19.95
CA ALA A 508 23.76 -39.82 20.20
C ALA A 508 25.00 -40.47 20.88
N VAL A 509 26.20 -40.01 20.56
CA VAL A 509 27.44 -40.46 21.23
C VAL A 509 27.45 -39.95 22.66
N ASN A 510 27.18 -38.67 22.89
CA ASN A 510 27.12 -38.08 24.22
C ASN A 510 26.05 -38.75 25.09
N TRP A 511 24.85 -39.02 24.53
CA TRP A 511 23.81 -39.76 25.22
C TRP A 511 24.22 -41.20 25.55
N GLY A 512 24.96 -41.86 24.65
CA GLY A 512 25.49 -43.19 24.87
C GLY A 512 26.55 -43.25 25.96
N GLU A 513 27.43 -42.25 26.03
CA GLU A 513 28.45 -42.12 27.09
C GLU A 513 27.82 -41.80 28.45
N GLU A 514 26.85 -40.85 28.50
CA GLU A 514 26.13 -40.51 29.73
C GLU A 514 25.33 -41.69 30.30
N LYS A 515 24.75 -42.52 29.44
CA LYS A 515 24.05 -43.76 29.85
C LYS A 515 25.00 -44.90 30.24
N LEU A 516 26.18 -44.97 29.70
CA LEU A 516 27.19 -45.92 30.11
C LEU A 516 27.76 -45.63 31.51
N ASP A 517 27.96 -44.34 31.82
CA ASP A 517 28.40 -43.88 33.14
C ASP A 517 27.31 -44.09 34.23
N GLU A 518 26.05 -44.08 33.87
CA GLU A 518 24.95 -44.43 34.80
C GLU A 518 24.81 -45.93 35.05
N LEU A 519 25.37 -46.77 34.17
CA LEU A 519 25.22 -48.25 34.24
C LEU A 519 26.45 -48.99 34.76
N LEU A 520 27.58 -48.29 34.95
CA LEU A 520 28.78 -48.87 35.54
C LEU A 520 28.93 -48.46 37.02
N PRO A 521 28.96 -49.38 37.97
CA PRO A 521 29.07 -49.09 39.41
C PRO A 521 30.44 -48.54 39.81
#